data_0ab07276545db3437d186a3dd832f581
#
_entry.id   0ab07276545db3437d186a3dd832f581
#
_cell.length_a   1.000
_cell.length_b   1.000
_cell.length_c   1.000
_cell.angle_alpha   90.00
_cell.angle_beta   90.00
_cell.angle_gamma   90.00
#
_symmetry.space_group_name_H-M   'P 1'
#
loop_
_entity.id
_entity.type
_entity.pdbx_description
1 polymer ?
#
loop_
_entity_poly.entity_id
_entity_poly.type
_entity_poly.pdbx_seq_one_letter_code
_entity_poly.pdbx_strand_id
1 'polypeptide(L)'
;RPDQLSAALRERILETAASMGYAGPDPVARSLATRHSAAVGFMLGQGLSASFADAALSIVLDGLASTVDGHDHCLVLMPGRDRGGPRPETVTRAQADVVVAYSLPDDAPALTAVRARGLPLVVIDQPVLPDTARVEVDDFGGARLAASSLWGMGHRRFGVVTFALHPDGHNGLVTPARLASTSFRVTRDRLHGYLDVTGTDTPVWECARSSRELGRAGARSLLTSNPRPTALLCASDELAFGALQAVRDLGLRVPTDVSIIGFDDVPAAEHADPPLTTVRQPLAEKGRHAGELALRLLDGGRPGEPTRLPV
;
A
#
# COMPACT_ATOMS: atom_id res chain seq x y z
N ARG A 1 17.41 24.29 -29.90
CA ARG A 1 16.40 23.39 -30.53
C ARG A 1 17.17 22.27 -31.17
N PRO A 2 17.03 20.98 -30.69
CA PRO A 2 17.80 19.83 -31.20
C PRO A 2 17.61 19.60 -32.68
N ASP A 3 16.45 19.97 -33.21
CA ASP A 3 16.02 19.67 -34.61
C ASP A 3 16.62 20.61 -35.65
N GLN A 4 17.44 21.60 -35.24
CA GLN A 4 18.07 22.57 -36.12
C GLN A 4 19.56 22.29 -36.40
N LEU A 5 20.12 21.24 -35.80
CA LEU A 5 21.54 20.89 -35.93
C LEU A 5 21.69 19.66 -36.84
N SER A 6 22.65 19.72 -37.80
CA SER A 6 23.03 18.51 -38.54
C SER A 6 23.63 17.46 -37.58
N ALA A 7 23.45 16.18 -37.89
CA ALA A 7 23.98 15.08 -37.08
C ALA A 7 25.50 15.23 -36.80
N ALA A 8 26.29 15.60 -37.83
CA ALA A 8 27.72 15.81 -37.70
C ALA A 8 28.09 17.00 -36.76
N LEU A 9 27.29 18.07 -36.76
CA LEU A 9 27.53 19.20 -35.89
C LEU A 9 27.16 18.85 -34.44
N ARG A 10 26.09 18.08 -34.22
CA ARG A 10 25.70 17.56 -32.92
C ARG A 10 26.78 16.68 -32.29
N GLU A 11 27.35 15.75 -33.09
CA GLU A 11 28.41 14.84 -32.65
C GLU A 11 29.67 15.63 -32.24
N ARG A 12 30.10 16.58 -33.04
CA ARG A 12 31.24 17.45 -32.70
C ARG A 12 31.02 18.27 -31.43
N ILE A 13 29.80 18.77 -31.20
CA ILE A 13 29.46 19.49 -29.97
C ILE A 13 29.58 18.56 -28.76
N LEU A 14 29.07 17.32 -28.86
CA LEU A 14 29.12 16.34 -27.78
C LEU A 14 30.57 15.90 -27.51
N GLU A 15 31.38 15.65 -28.53
CA GLU A 15 32.80 15.31 -28.36
C GLU A 15 33.57 16.47 -27.71
N THR A 16 33.34 17.71 -28.13
CA THR A 16 33.97 18.89 -27.55
C THR A 16 33.55 19.07 -26.12
N ALA A 17 32.26 18.92 -25.80
CA ALA A 17 31.75 19.00 -24.44
C ALA A 17 32.40 17.92 -23.53
N ALA A 18 32.48 16.68 -24.02
CA ALA A 18 33.14 15.59 -23.31
C ALA A 18 34.63 15.86 -23.06
N SER A 19 35.36 16.40 -24.07
CA SER A 19 36.78 16.75 -23.94
C SER A 19 37.04 17.87 -22.95
N MET A 20 36.06 18.75 -22.75
CA MET A 20 36.09 19.85 -21.77
C MET A 20 35.59 19.42 -20.37
N GLY A 21 35.21 18.17 -20.17
CA GLY A 21 34.62 17.68 -18.92
C GLY A 21 33.21 18.27 -18.64
N TYR A 22 32.54 18.78 -19.66
CA TYR A 22 31.18 19.32 -19.52
C TYR A 22 30.15 18.17 -19.57
N ALA A 23 29.60 17.82 -18.43
CA ALA A 23 28.63 16.73 -18.25
C ALA A 23 27.20 17.09 -18.72
N GLY A 24 27.01 18.24 -19.37
CA GLY A 24 25.69 18.73 -19.76
C GLY A 24 25.18 19.91 -18.91
N PRO A 25 24.00 20.43 -19.19
CA PRO A 25 23.41 21.50 -18.40
C PRO A 25 23.19 21.05 -16.96
N ASP A 26 23.41 21.95 -16.00
CA ASP A 26 23.12 21.69 -14.59
C ASP A 26 21.66 21.19 -14.44
N PRO A 27 21.44 20.01 -13.82
CA PRO A 27 20.10 19.44 -13.67
C PRO A 27 19.12 20.36 -12.98
N VAL A 28 19.58 21.17 -12.00
CA VAL A 28 18.75 22.15 -11.27
C VAL A 28 18.36 23.29 -12.20
N ALA A 29 19.31 23.84 -12.95
CA ALA A 29 19.06 24.89 -13.94
C ALA A 29 18.12 24.38 -15.04
N ARG A 30 18.26 23.13 -15.47
CA ARG A 30 17.37 22.50 -16.46
C ARG A 30 15.96 22.36 -15.92
N SER A 31 15.77 21.86 -14.68
CA SER A 31 14.45 21.69 -14.07
C SER A 31 13.75 23.04 -13.86
N LEU A 32 14.49 24.09 -13.50
CA LEU A 32 13.98 25.45 -13.39
C LEU A 32 13.54 26.02 -14.75
N ALA A 33 14.34 25.79 -15.80
CA ALA A 33 14.05 26.26 -17.15
C ALA A 33 12.86 25.56 -17.79
N THR A 34 12.74 24.23 -17.58
CA THR A 34 11.67 23.39 -18.14
C THR A 34 10.43 23.33 -17.24
N ARG A 35 10.55 23.66 -15.96
CA ARG A 35 9.56 23.43 -14.89
C ARG A 35 9.19 21.96 -14.72
N HIS A 36 10.08 21.05 -15.12
CA HIS A 36 9.91 19.59 -14.99
C HIS A 36 11.13 18.99 -14.32
N SER A 37 10.89 18.17 -13.31
CA SER A 37 11.92 17.43 -12.57
C SER A 37 12.14 16.02 -13.15
N ALA A 38 11.29 15.57 -14.06
CA ALA A 38 11.21 14.19 -14.55
C ALA A 38 11.15 13.19 -13.38
N ALA A 39 10.31 13.48 -12.40
CA ALA A 39 10.22 12.66 -11.20
C ALA A 39 8.76 12.43 -10.77
N VAL A 40 8.47 11.18 -10.41
CA VAL A 40 7.23 10.74 -9.77
C VAL A 40 7.46 10.66 -8.27
N GLY A 41 6.72 11.43 -7.48
CA GLY A 41 6.76 11.36 -6.03
C GLY A 41 5.87 10.22 -5.52
N PHE A 42 6.36 9.41 -4.58
CA PHE A 42 5.58 8.34 -3.96
C PHE A 42 5.47 8.58 -2.46
N MET A 43 4.25 8.83 -1.98
CA MET A 43 3.96 9.06 -0.57
C MET A 43 3.70 7.74 0.16
N LEU A 44 4.48 7.50 1.19
CA LEU A 44 4.42 6.32 2.06
C LEU A 44 3.67 6.65 3.35
N GLY A 45 2.83 5.72 3.84
CA GLY A 45 2.15 5.88 5.13
C GLY A 45 3.11 5.79 6.33
N GLN A 46 4.28 5.17 6.15
CA GLN A 46 5.25 4.87 7.21
C GLN A 46 6.68 5.22 6.80
N GLY A 47 7.64 5.10 7.74
CA GLY A 47 9.05 5.37 7.47
C GLY A 47 9.67 4.36 6.51
N LEU A 48 10.78 4.74 5.84
CA LEU A 48 11.42 3.94 4.79
C LEU A 48 11.76 2.51 5.24
N SER A 49 12.36 2.34 6.43
CA SER A 49 12.73 1.02 6.93
C SER A 49 11.53 0.07 7.06
N ALA A 50 10.42 0.56 7.60
CA ALA A 50 9.19 -0.21 7.70
C ALA A 50 8.54 -0.47 6.32
N SER A 51 8.65 0.50 5.42
CA SER A 51 8.13 0.37 4.04
C SER A 51 8.90 -0.68 3.24
N PHE A 52 10.22 -0.75 3.36
CA PHE A 52 11.03 -1.78 2.69
C PHE A 52 10.87 -3.20 3.29
N ALA A 53 10.37 -3.29 4.51
CA ALA A 53 10.02 -4.58 5.14
C ALA A 53 8.60 -5.06 4.77
N ASP A 54 7.80 -4.23 4.13
CA ASP A 54 6.43 -4.55 3.70
C ASP A 54 6.47 -5.19 2.31
N ALA A 55 6.25 -6.50 2.27
CA ALA A 55 6.33 -7.29 1.03
C ALA A 55 5.26 -6.86 0.00
N ALA A 56 4.04 -6.56 0.44
CA ALA A 56 2.97 -6.13 -0.46
C ALA A 56 3.30 -4.76 -1.09
N LEU A 57 3.77 -3.80 -0.27
CA LEU A 57 4.23 -2.50 -0.78
C LEU A 57 5.41 -2.64 -1.73
N SER A 58 6.36 -3.54 -1.45
CA SER A 58 7.53 -3.75 -2.32
C SER A 58 7.12 -4.21 -3.72
N ILE A 59 6.10 -5.09 -3.83
CA ILE A 59 5.57 -5.55 -5.11
C ILE A 59 4.84 -4.41 -5.86
N VAL A 60 4.08 -3.58 -5.14
CA VAL A 60 3.43 -2.38 -5.72
C VAL A 60 4.47 -1.39 -6.24
N LEU A 61 5.53 -1.15 -5.46
CA LEU A 61 6.62 -0.26 -5.87
C LEU A 61 7.37 -0.79 -7.09
N ASP A 62 7.61 -2.08 -7.19
CA ASP A 62 8.23 -2.71 -8.35
C ASP A 62 7.38 -2.50 -9.62
N GLY A 63 6.08 -2.74 -9.53
CA GLY A 63 5.15 -2.49 -10.63
C GLY A 63 5.10 -1.02 -11.06
N LEU A 64 5.15 -0.08 -10.11
CA LEU A 64 5.22 1.35 -10.41
C LEU A 64 6.57 1.72 -11.04
N ALA A 65 7.68 1.28 -10.44
CA ALA A 65 9.02 1.59 -10.89
C ALA A 65 9.27 1.11 -12.32
N SER A 66 8.86 -0.13 -12.65
CA SER A 66 9.00 -0.66 -14.01
C SER A 66 8.29 0.18 -15.08
N THR A 67 7.17 0.82 -14.73
CA THR A 67 6.45 1.74 -15.62
C THR A 67 7.16 3.09 -15.75
N VAL A 68 7.64 3.63 -14.63
CA VAL A 68 8.31 4.93 -14.56
C VAL A 68 9.67 4.91 -15.25
N ASP A 69 10.47 3.85 -15.02
CA ASP A 69 11.79 3.64 -15.65
C ASP A 69 11.70 3.61 -17.18
N GLY A 70 10.66 2.99 -17.73
CA GLY A 70 10.43 2.93 -19.18
C GLY A 70 10.18 4.30 -19.84
N HIS A 71 10.01 5.37 -19.05
CA HIS A 71 9.71 6.72 -19.52
C HIS A 71 10.73 7.78 -19.03
N ASP A 72 11.93 7.37 -18.67
CA ASP A 72 13.02 8.27 -18.19
C ASP A 72 12.63 9.17 -17.02
N HIS A 73 11.78 8.67 -16.10
CA HIS A 73 11.43 9.37 -14.86
C HIS A 73 12.11 8.73 -13.65
N CYS A 74 12.46 9.55 -12.67
CA CYS A 74 12.94 9.07 -11.37
C CYS A 74 11.77 8.86 -10.39
N LEU A 75 11.94 7.94 -9.44
CA LEU A 75 11.01 7.76 -8.33
C LEU A 75 11.55 8.42 -7.06
N VAL A 76 10.78 9.35 -6.47
CA VAL A 76 11.11 10.06 -5.23
C VAL A 76 10.24 9.55 -4.09
N LEU A 77 10.82 8.80 -3.16
CA LEU A 77 10.09 8.27 -2.00
C LEU A 77 9.94 9.34 -0.91
N MET A 78 8.72 9.61 -0.49
CA MET A 78 8.37 10.53 0.58
C MET A 78 7.91 9.75 1.82
N PRO A 79 8.80 9.54 2.81
CA PRO A 79 8.47 8.72 3.99
C PRO A 79 7.43 9.37 4.88
N GLY A 80 6.52 8.55 5.38
CA GLY A 80 5.53 8.93 6.38
C GLY A 80 6.00 8.75 7.81
N ARG A 81 5.13 9.11 8.75
CA ARG A 81 5.27 8.86 10.19
C ARG A 81 3.97 8.33 10.73
N ASP A 82 4.09 7.33 11.58
CA ASP A 82 2.97 6.77 12.37
C ASP A 82 1.70 6.51 11.55
N ARG A 83 1.88 6.06 10.30
CA ARG A 83 0.83 5.80 9.29
C ARG A 83 0.03 7.03 8.84
N GLY A 84 0.34 8.23 9.34
CA GLY A 84 -0.31 9.47 8.94
C GLY A 84 0.17 10.06 7.59
N GLY A 85 1.14 9.41 6.96
CA GLY A 85 1.77 9.90 5.72
C GLY A 85 2.95 10.85 5.95
N PRO A 86 3.51 11.41 4.87
CA PRO A 86 4.59 12.39 4.93
C PRO A 86 4.16 13.68 5.65
N ARG A 87 5.13 14.39 6.19
CA ARG A 87 4.87 15.76 6.63
C ARG A 87 4.61 16.69 5.43
N PRO A 88 3.74 17.68 5.55
CA PRO A 88 3.50 18.67 4.49
C PRO A 88 4.79 19.31 3.92
N GLU A 89 5.77 19.57 4.80
CA GLU A 89 7.06 20.16 4.39
C GLU A 89 7.88 19.20 3.52
N THR A 90 7.76 17.87 3.74
CA THR A 90 8.40 16.87 2.88
C THR A 90 7.82 16.93 1.47
N VAL A 91 6.50 17.00 1.36
CA VAL A 91 5.80 17.17 0.09
C VAL A 91 6.18 18.49 -0.59
N THR A 92 6.24 19.58 0.17
CA THR A 92 6.59 20.92 -0.36
C THR A 92 8.01 20.97 -0.92
N ARG A 93 8.97 20.24 -0.31
CA ARG A 93 10.37 20.21 -0.73
C ARG A 93 10.66 19.19 -1.82
N ALA A 94 9.80 18.18 -1.98
CA ALA A 94 10.02 17.12 -2.95
C ALA A 94 10.01 17.68 -4.38
N GLN A 95 11.04 17.35 -5.16
CA GLN A 95 11.06 17.62 -6.59
C GLN A 95 10.32 16.49 -7.30
N ALA A 96 9.06 16.71 -7.57
CA ALA A 96 8.19 15.77 -8.28
C ALA A 96 7.18 16.54 -9.10
N ASP A 97 6.83 16.00 -10.26
CA ASP A 97 5.89 16.60 -11.22
C ASP A 97 4.48 16.01 -11.06
N VAL A 98 4.38 14.80 -10.49
CA VAL A 98 3.16 14.08 -10.14
C VAL A 98 3.39 13.31 -8.85
N VAL A 99 2.33 13.05 -8.09
CA VAL A 99 2.42 12.32 -6.83
C VAL A 99 1.52 11.10 -6.88
N VAL A 100 2.05 9.98 -6.41
CA VAL A 100 1.28 8.76 -6.11
C VAL A 100 1.18 8.61 -4.59
N ALA A 101 -0.03 8.55 -4.05
CA ALA A 101 -0.29 8.32 -2.64
C ALA A 101 -0.66 6.86 -2.40
N TYR A 102 0.08 6.16 -1.53
CA TYR A 102 -0.20 4.77 -1.20
C TYR A 102 -0.82 4.66 0.19
N SER A 103 -2.08 4.24 0.21
CA SER A 103 -2.79 3.81 1.43
C SER A 103 -2.67 4.80 2.62
N LEU A 104 -2.94 6.09 2.36
CA LEU A 104 -2.94 7.14 3.39
C LEU A 104 -4.32 7.24 4.05
N PRO A 105 -4.42 7.78 5.29
CA PRO A 105 -5.71 8.07 5.92
C PRO A 105 -6.46 9.18 5.17
N ASP A 106 -7.79 9.21 5.36
CA ASP A 106 -8.68 10.13 4.63
C ASP A 106 -8.34 11.61 4.87
N ASP A 107 -7.78 11.95 6.02
CA ASP A 107 -7.44 13.29 6.48
C ASP A 107 -5.93 13.62 6.48
N ALA A 108 -5.12 12.84 5.75
CA ALA A 108 -3.66 13.04 5.72
C ALA A 108 -3.27 14.47 5.30
N PRO A 109 -2.54 15.25 6.14
CA PRO A 109 -2.17 16.63 5.83
C PRO A 109 -1.29 16.79 4.59
N ALA A 110 -0.55 15.72 4.24
CA ALA A 110 0.26 15.65 3.02
C ALA A 110 -0.56 15.85 1.74
N LEU A 111 -1.80 15.39 1.71
CA LEU A 111 -2.69 15.51 0.55
C LEU A 111 -3.08 16.99 0.30
N THR A 112 -3.26 17.76 1.37
CA THR A 112 -3.48 19.22 1.28
C THR A 112 -2.26 19.91 0.69
N ALA A 113 -1.04 19.51 1.06
CA ALA A 113 0.18 20.07 0.50
C ALA A 113 0.35 19.76 -1.00
N VAL A 114 -0.02 18.53 -1.45
CA VAL A 114 -0.03 18.17 -2.88
C VAL A 114 -0.97 19.08 -3.66
N ARG A 115 -2.21 19.29 -3.16
CA ARG A 115 -3.20 20.16 -3.77
C ARG A 115 -2.74 21.62 -3.81
N ALA A 116 -2.16 22.13 -2.72
CA ALA A 116 -1.64 23.49 -2.64
C ALA A 116 -0.51 23.76 -3.65
N ARG A 117 0.27 22.72 -4.00
CA ARG A 117 1.28 22.80 -5.07
C ARG A 117 0.70 22.68 -6.48
N GLY A 118 -0.57 22.33 -6.63
CA GLY A 118 -1.19 22.06 -7.92
C GLY A 118 -0.64 20.82 -8.62
N LEU A 119 -0.06 19.88 -7.87
CA LEU A 119 0.49 18.66 -8.45
C LEU A 119 -0.62 17.66 -8.79
N PRO A 120 -0.55 17.01 -9.97
CA PRO A 120 -1.39 15.86 -10.26
C PRO A 120 -1.22 14.77 -9.20
N LEU A 121 -2.32 14.09 -8.86
CA LEU A 121 -2.35 13.08 -7.81
C LEU A 121 -3.00 11.80 -8.32
N VAL A 122 -2.35 10.68 -8.07
CA VAL A 122 -2.89 9.33 -8.18
C VAL A 122 -2.98 8.73 -6.78
N VAL A 123 -4.07 8.04 -6.47
CA VAL A 123 -4.24 7.34 -5.20
C VAL A 123 -4.29 5.84 -5.44
N ILE A 124 -3.52 5.08 -4.68
CA ILE A 124 -3.64 3.63 -4.60
C ILE A 124 -4.45 3.31 -3.34
N ASP A 125 -5.56 2.61 -3.52
CA ASP A 125 -6.54 2.15 -2.54
C ASP A 125 -7.31 3.30 -1.85
N GLN A 126 -6.62 4.15 -1.09
CA GLN A 126 -7.23 5.19 -0.25
C GLN A 126 -6.35 6.44 -0.12
N PRO A 127 -6.92 7.63 0.19
CA PRO A 127 -8.35 7.90 0.39
C PRO A 127 -9.17 8.06 -0.90
N VAL A 128 -10.48 8.14 -0.76
CA VAL A 128 -11.38 8.53 -1.87
C VAL A 128 -11.43 10.05 -1.94
N LEU A 129 -10.88 10.60 -3.00
CA LEU A 129 -10.82 12.04 -3.22
C LEU A 129 -11.57 12.42 -4.50
N PRO A 130 -12.32 13.54 -4.52
CA PRO A 130 -12.94 14.04 -5.75
C PRO A 130 -11.88 14.36 -6.82
N ASP A 131 -12.22 14.16 -8.06
CA ASP A 131 -11.41 14.50 -9.23
C ASP A 131 -9.95 14.00 -9.15
N THR A 132 -9.77 12.78 -8.61
CA THR A 132 -8.45 12.18 -8.41
C THR A 132 -8.40 10.79 -9.03
N ALA A 133 -7.36 10.53 -9.84
CA ALA A 133 -7.14 9.22 -10.42
C ALA A 133 -6.86 8.18 -9.32
N ARG A 134 -7.50 7.02 -9.39
CA ARG A 134 -7.39 5.99 -8.35
C ARG A 134 -7.31 4.58 -8.92
N VAL A 135 -6.47 3.76 -8.28
CA VAL A 135 -6.40 2.30 -8.46
C VAL A 135 -6.83 1.64 -7.16
N GLU A 136 -7.76 0.71 -7.21
CA GLU A 136 -8.30 0.02 -6.02
C GLU A 136 -8.65 -1.44 -6.34
N VAL A 137 -8.85 -2.23 -5.29
CA VAL A 137 -9.45 -3.57 -5.36
C VAL A 137 -10.76 -3.60 -4.58
N ASP A 138 -11.51 -4.69 -4.71
CA ASP A 138 -12.69 -4.95 -3.88
C ASP A 138 -12.28 -5.56 -2.53
N ASP A 139 -11.80 -4.71 -1.61
CA ASP A 139 -11.39 -5.12 -0.26
C ASP A 139 -12.53 -5.78 0.54
N PHE A 140 -13.75 -5.26 0.40
CA PHE A 140 -14.94 -5.84 1.05
C PHE A 140 -15.25 -7.24 0.49
N GLY A 141 -15.32 -7.38 -0.84
CA GLY A 141 -15.63 -8.65 -1.49
C GLY A 141 -14.58 -9.70 -1.22
N GLY A 142 -13.29 -9.35 -1.27
CA GLY A 142 -12.17 -10.26 -0.96
C GLY A 142 -12.21 -10.73 0.50
N ALA A 143 -12.45 -9.84 1.45
CA ALA A 143 -12.58 -10.18 2.86
C ALA A 143 -13.81 -11.06 3.13
N ARG A 144 -14.93 -10.73 2.51
CA ARG A 144 -16.16 -11.54 2.60
C ARG A 144 -15.96 -12.94 2.02
N LEU A 145 -15.22 -13.07 0.90
CA LEU A 145 -14.88 -14.36 0.31
C LEU A 145 -14.06 -15.23 1.28
N ALA A 146 -13.03 -14.66 1.92
CA ALA A 146 -12.21 -15.35 2.91
C ALA A 146 -13.05 -15.87 4.09
N ALA A 147 -13.90 -15.01 4.65
CA ALA A 147 -14.78 -15.39 5.74
C ALA A 147 -15.81 -16.45 5.33
N SER A 148 -16.41 -16.31 4.12
CA SER A 148 -17.38 -17.28 3.59
C SER A 148 -16.76 -18.65 3.36
N SER A 149 -15.49 -18.73 2.94
CA SER A 149 -14.78 -19.99 2.75
C SER A 149 -14.66 -20.77 4.07
N LEU A 150 -14.24 -20.09 5.15
CA LEU A 150 -14.16 -20.72 6.48
C LEU A 150 -15.54 -21.07 7.06
N TRP A 151 -16.53 -20.20 6.83
CA TRP A 151 -17.90 -20.46 7.24
C TRP A 151 -18.45 -21.70 6.55
N GLY A 152 -18.19 -21.87 5.23
CA GLY A 152 -18.57 -23.05 4.45
C GLY A 152 -17.90 -24.33 4.95
N MET A 153 -16.71 -24.26 5.53
CA MET A 153 -16.00 -25.36 6.17
C MET A 153 -16.54 -25.70 7.57
N GLY A 154 -17.56 -25.01 8.07
CA GLY A 154 -18.19 -25.27 9.36
C GLY A 154 -17.68 -24.44 10.53
N HIS A 155 -16.74 -23.52 10.34
CA HIS A 155 -16.31 -22.63 11.41
C HIS A 155 -17.42 -21.68 11.84
N ARG A 156 -17.55 -21.44 13.16
CA ARG A 156 -18.55 -20.55 13.78
C ARG A 156 -17.96 -19.65 14.87
N ARG A 157 -16.71 -19.93 15.28
CA ARG A 157 -15.96 -19.13 16.24
C ARG A 157 -14.76 -18.53 15.53
N PHE A 158 -14.85 -17.26 15.23
CA PHE A 158 -13.86 -16.51 14.50
C PHE A 158 -13.10 -15.53 15.39
N GLY A 159 -11.92 -15.14 14.97
CA GLY A 159 -11.20 -13.98 15.42
C GLY A 159 -10.61 -13.25 14.21
N VAL A 160 -10.56 -11.93 14.28
CA VAL A 160 -9.97 -11.11 13.22
C VAL A 160 -8.71 -10.43 13.75
N VAL A 161 -7.61 -10.50 13.00
CA VAL A 161 -6.39 -9.74 13.25
C VAL A 161 -6.24 -8.72 12.13
N THR A 162 -6.36 -7.45 12.46
CA THR A 162 -6.31 -6.36 11.48
C THR A 162 -5.18 -5.38 11.74
N PHE A 163 -4.83 -4.58 10.76
CA PHE A 163 -3.92 -3.46 10.94
C PHE A 163 -4.70 -2.20 11.36
N ALA A 164 -4.00 -1.06 11.55
CA ALA A 164 -4.54 0.15 12.17
C ALA A 164 -5.89 0.62 11.60
N LEU A 165 -6.80 0.99 12.51
CA LEU A 165 -8.04 1.68 12.20
C LEU A 165 -7.81 3.20 12.15
N HIS A 166 -6.86 3.70 12.95
CA HIS A 166 -6.45 5.10 13.03
C HIS A 166 -4.93 5.22 13.10
N PRO A 167 -4.35 6.36 12.72
CA PRO A 167 -2.89 6.59 12.80
C PRO A 167 -2.43 6.96 14.23
N ASP A 168 -2.93 6.27 15.26
CA ASP A 168 -2.71 6.58 16.69
C ASP A 168 -1.85 5.55 17.43
N GLY A 169 -1.37 4.51 16.72
CA GLY A 169 -0.48 3.50 17.29
C GLY A 169 -1.16 2.47 18.20
N HIS A 170 -2.50 2.38 18.22
CA HIS A 170 -3.23 1.43 19.04
C HIS A 170 -2.90 -0.03 18.70
N ASN A 171 -2.76 -0.86 19.74
CA ASN A 171 -2.69 -2.31 19.67
C ASN A 171 -3.62 -2.90 20.72
N GLY A 172 -4.65 -3.65 20.32
CA GLY A 172 -5.61 -4.18 21.28
C GLY A 172 -6.93 -4.59 20.63
N LEU A 173 -7.87 -4.99 21.49
CA LEU A 173 -9.23 -5.30 21.07
C LEU A 173 -9.94 -4.05 20.54
N VAL A 174 -10.64 -4.22 19.44
CA VAL A 174 -11.43 -3.15 18.81
C VAL A 174 -12.79 -3.06 19.46
N THR A 175 -13.17 -1.85 19.89
CA THR A 175 -14.53 -1.56 20.37
C THR A 175 -15.46 -1.21 19.21
N PRO A 176 -16.79 -1.37 19.34
CA PRO A 176 -17.74 -0.94 18.31
C PRO A 176 -17.60 0.55 17.94
N ALA A 177 -17.34 1.41 18.93
CA ALA A 177 -17.14 2.84 18.69
C ALA A 177 -15.87 3.11 17.85
N ARG A 178 -14.78 2.36 18.11
CA ARG A 178 -13.54 2.48 17.37
C ARG A 178 -13.69 1.98 15.93
N LEU A 179 -14.42 0.87 15.73
CA LEU A 179 -14.73 0.35 14.41
C LEU A 179 -15.54 1.37 13.58
N ALA A 180 -16.56 2.00 14.19
CA ALA A 180 -17.42 2.97 13.52
C ALA A 180 -16.70 4.25 13.09
N SER A 181 -15.57 4.60 13.71
CA SER A 181 -14.79 5.83 13.43
C SER A 181 -13.53 5.59 12.60
N THR A 182 -13.38 4.43 11.95
CA THR A 182 -12.17 4.02 11.21
C THR A 182 -11.77 5.04 10.14
N SER A 183 -10.53 5.56 10.22
CA SER A 183 -9.95 6.53 9.27
C SER A 183 -9.35 5.89 8.01
N PHE A 184 -9.10 4.57 8.03
CA PHE A 184 -8.55 3.84 6.90
C PHE A 184 -9.64 3.05 6.19
N ARG A 185 -9.99 3.47 4.98
CA ARG A 185 -11.03 2.82 4.17
C ARG A 185 -10.75 1.32 3.96
N VAL A 186 -9.52 0.95 3.57
CA VAL A 186 -9.15 -0.45 3.34
C VAL A 186 -9.39 -1.30 4.59
N THR A 187 -8.99 -0.80 5.76
CA THR A 187 -9.22 -1.49 7.04
C THR A 187 -10.72 -1.66 7.31
N ARG A 188 -11.48 -0.59 7.11
CA ARG A 188 -12.94 -0.58 7.31
C ARG A 188 -13.63 -1.58 6.37
N ASP A 189 -13.30 -1.53 5.07
CA ASP A 189 -13.94 -2.35 4.05
C ASP A 189 -13.62 -3.85 4.27
N ARG A 190 -12.36 -4.22 4.59
CA ARG A 190 -12.00 -5.61 4.95
C ARG A 190 -12.72 -6.07 6.22
N LEU A 191 -12.75 -5.24 7.28
CA LEU A 191 -13.46 -5.59 8.51
C LEU A 191 -14.95 -5.78 8.27
N HIS A 192 -15.59 -4.89 7.51
CA HIS A 192 -17.00 -5.04 7.17
C HIS A 192 -17.25 -6.33 6.36
N GLY A 193 -16.37 -6.68 5.41
CA GLY A 193 -16.46 -7.93 4.67
C GLY A 193 -16.35 -9.18 5.56
N TYR A 194 -15.43 -9.19 6.52
CA TYR A 194 -15.33 -10.28 7.49
C TYR A 194 -16.56 -10.36 8.39
N LEU A 195 -16.98 -9.23 8.97
CA LEU A 195 -18.07 -9.16 9.94
C LEU A 195 -19.45 -9.40 9.32
N ASP A 196 -19.63 -9.13 8.02
CA ASP A 196 -20.83 -9.47 7.27
C ASP A 196 -21.14 -10.98 7.31
N VAL A 197 -20.11 -11.81 7.37
CA VAL A 197 -20.23 -13.27 7.42
C VAL A 197 -20.17 -13.81 8.85
N THR A 198 -19.24 -13.29 9.65
CA THR A 198 -18.92 -13.86 10.97
C THR A 198 -19.77 -13.28 12.10
N GLY A 199 -20.43 -12.16 11.85
CA GLY A 199 -21.23 -11.42 12.83
C GLY A 199 -20.42 -10.33 13.57
N THR A 200 -21.12 -9.30 14.00
CA THR A 200 -20.55 -8.10 14.65
C THR A 200 -19.94 -8.36 16.04
N ASP A 201 -20.28 -9.50 16.66
CA ASP A 201 -19.75 -9.91 17.96
C ASP A 201 -18.38 -10.62 17.84
N THR A 202 -17.88 -10.82 16.61
CA THR A 202 -16.58 -11.43 16.36
C THR A 202 -15.47 -10.56 16.95
N PRO A 203 -14.60 -11.09 17.83
CA PRO A 203 -13.51 -10.33 18.41
C PRO A 203 -12.51 -9.92 17.32
N VAL A 204 -12.19 -8.62 17.29
CA VAL A 204 -11.22 -8.02 16.38
C VAL A 204 -10.05 -7.49 17.20
N TRP A 205 -8.83 -7.88 16.82
CA TRP A 205 -7.60 -7.32 17.36
C TRP A 205 -6.95 -6.40 16.34
N GLU A 206 -6.74 -5.16 16.73
CA GLU A 206 -6.03 -4.16 15.94
C GLU A 206 -4.53 -4.20 16.24
N CYS A 207 -3.73 -4.14 15.19
CA CYS A 207 -2.30 -3.97 15.21
C CYS A 207 -1.94 -2.59 14.64
N ALA A 208 -1.09 -1.82 15.31
CA ALA A 208 -0.70 -0.48 14.86
C ALA A 208 -0.10 -0.46 13.46
N ARG A 209 0.45 -1.57 13.00
CA ARG A 209 0.99 -1.77 11.64
C ARG A 209 0.88 -3.23 11.22
N SER A 210 0.98 -3.49 9.91
CA SER A 210 1.12 -4.84 9.38
C SER A 210 2.53 -5.34 9.67
N SER A 211 2.68 -6.22 10.65
CA SER A 211 3.95 -6.87 11.00
C SER A 211 3.71 -8.22 11.68
N ARG A 212 4.64 -9.15 11.46
CA ARG A 212 4.60 -10.51 12.08
C ARG A 212 4.56 -10.46 13.59
N GLU A 213 5.35 -9.57 14.19
CA GLU A 213 5.40 -9.40 15.65
C GLU A 213 4.05 -9.03 16.23
N LEU A 214 3.39 -8.01 15.68
CA LEU A 214 2.08 -7.56 16.15
C LEU A 214 0.98 -8.56 15.81
N GLY A 215 1.04 -9.19 14.63
CA GLY A 215 0.15 -10.29 14.25
C GLY A 215 0.23 -11.47 15.22
N ARG A 216 1.47 -11.83 15.65
CA ARG A 216 1.69 -12.88 16.68
C ARG A 216 1.07 -12.49 18.01
N ALA A 217 1.27 -11.27 18.47
CA ALA A 217 0.70 -10.78 19.72
C ALA A 217 -0.85 -10.79 19.68
N GLY A 218 -1.44 -10.27 18.59
CA GLY A 218 -2.88 -10.24 18.40
C GLY A 218 -3.51 -11.63 18.30
N ALA A 219 -2.95 -12.50 17.47
CA ALA A 219 -3.42 -13.86 17.34
C ALA A 219 -3.31 -14.64 18.66
N ARG A 220 -2.20 -14.48 19.41
CA ARG A 220 -2.03 -15.08 20.73
C ARG A 220 -3.13 -14.63 21.69
N SER A 221 -3.44 -13.33 21.75
CA SER A 221 -4.51 -12.80 22.59
C SER A 221 -5.86 -13.43 22.25
N LEU A 222 -6.22 -13.50 20.99
CA LEU A 222 -7.47 -14.11 20.54
C LEU A 222 -7.50 -15.62 20.81
N LEU A 223 -6.41 -16.35 20.57
CA LEU A 223 -6.35 -17.80 20.75
C LEU A 223 -6.32 -18.26 22.22
N THR A 224 -5.98 -17.36 23.14
CA THR A 224 -6.03 -17.63 24.59
C THR A 224 -7.36 -17.17 25.23
N SER A 225 -8.28 -16.57 24.47
CA SER A 225 -9.61 -16.20 24.96
C SER A 225 -10.53 -17.42 25.16
N ASN A 226 -11.61 -17.22 25.89
CA ASN A 226 -12.65 -18.22 26.09
C ASN A 226 -14.03 -17.64 25.72
N PRO A 227 -14.74 -18.20 24.74
CA PRO A 227 -14.37 -19.36 23.91
C PRO A 227 -13.26 -19.03 22.89
N ARG A 228 -12.33 -19.99 22.71
CA ARG A 228 -11.26 -19.86 21.73
C ARG A 228 -11.82 -19.89 20.29
N PRO A 229 -11.41 -18.98 19.40
CA PRO A 229 -11.74 -19.09 17.98
C PRO A 229 -11.12 -20.33 17.33
N THR A 230 -11.84 -20.92 16.38
CA THR A 230 -11.35 -22.03 15.55
C THR A 230 -10.87 -21.58 14.18
N ALA A 231 -11.04 -20.30 13.87
CA ALA A 231 -10.59 -19.68 12.63
C ALA A 231 -10.11 -18.24 12.89
N LEU A 232 -9.00 -17.86 12.26
CA LEU A 232 -8.48 -16.50 12.24
C LEU A 232 -8.52 -15.95 10.83
N LEU A 233 -9.06 -14.74 10.69
CA LEU A 233 -9.04 -13.93 9.48
C LEU A 233 -8.02 -12.81 9.70
N CYS A 234 -6.97 -12.79 8.89
CA CYS A 234 -5.90 -11.82 9.00
C CYS A 234 -5.98 -10.83 7.83
N ALA A 235 -5.97 -9.52 8.14
CA ALA A 235 -6.13 -8.49 7.13
C ALA A 235 -4.90 -8.30 6.22
N SER A 236 -3.80 -9.04 6.46
CA SER A 236 -2.64 -9.15 5.57
C SER A 236 -1.90 -10.45 5.81
N ASP A 237 -1.07 -10.87 4.85
CA ASP A 237 -0.23 -12.06 4.99
C ASP A 237 0.84 -11.88 6.09
N GLU A 238 1.38 -10.67 6.27
CA GLU A 238 2.32 -10.39 7.36
C GLU A 238 1.70 -10.62 8.74
N LEU A 239 0.44 -10.25 8.93
CA LEU A 239 -0.31 -10.55 10.16
C LEU A 239 -0.58 -12.04 10.27
N ALA A 240 -0.89 -12.71 9.17
CA ALA A 240 -1.14 -14.16 9.12
C ALA A 240 0.13 -14.97 9.44
N PHE A 241 1.30 -14.56 8.96
CA PHE A 241 2.57 -15.19 9.35
C PHE A 241 2.83 -15.06 10.85
N GLY A 242 2.49 -13.91 11.43
CA GLY A 242 2.50 -13.73 12.88
C GLY A 242 1.54 -14.67 13.60
N ALA A 243 0.33 -14.85 13.06
CA ALA A 243 -0.66 -15.76 13.60
C ALA A 243 -0.19 -17.23 13.54
N LEU A 244 0.45 -17.66 12.44
CA LEU A 244 1.08 -18.98 12.34
C LEU A 244 2.12 -19.21 13.44
N GLN A 245 2.94 -18.19 13.76
CA GLN A 245 3.90 -18.28 14.85
C GLN A 245 3.21 -18.40 16.21
N ALA A 246 2.15 -17.61 16.47
CA ALA A 246 1.38 -17.70 17.70
C ALA A 246 0.76 -19.08 17.93
N VAL A 247 0.25 -19.70 16.84
CA VAL A 247 -0.31 -21.05 16.89
C VAL A 247 0.75 -22.07 17.32
N ARG A 248 1.96 -22.01 16.72
CA ARG A 248 3.09 -22.89 17.10
C ARG A 248 3.50 -22.69 18.56
N ASP A 249 3.61 -21.44 19.02
CA ASP A 249 3.99 -21.12 20.40
C ASP A 249 2.99 -21.65 21.44
N LEU A 250 1.73 -21.80 21.04
CA LEU A 250 0.66 -22.35 21.88
C LEU A 250 0.55 -23.86 21.77
N GLY A 251 1.42 -24.54 21.00
CA GLY A 251 1.36 -25.96 20.75
C GLY A 251 0.15 -26.41 19.94
N LEU A 252 -0.47 -25.46 19.21
CA LEU A 252 -1.61 -25.72 18.32
C LEU A 252 -1.15 -26.00 16.90
N ARG A 253 -2.03 -26.55 16.07
CA ARG A 253 -1.74 -26.93 14.69
C ARG A 253 -2.71 -26.24 13.71
N VAL A 254 -2.17 -25.81 12.56
CA VAL A 254 -2.96 -25.36 11.42
C VAL A 254 -2.97 -26.49 10.39
N PRO A 255 -4.13 -26.86 9.84
CA PRO A 255 -5.48 -26.34 10.12
C PRO A 255 -6.23 -27.08 11.24
N THR A 256 -5.64 -28.11 11.85
CA THR A 256 -6.33 -29.09 12.72
C THR A 256 -7.00 -28.45 13.94
N ASP A 257 -6.33 -27.53 14.60
CA ASP A 257 -6.81 -26.89 15.84
C ASP A 257 -7.35 -25.47 15.57
N VAL A 258 -6.83 -24.81 14.53
CA VAL A 258 -7.26 -23.47 14.07
C VAL A 258 -6.94 -23.30 12.59
N SER A 259 -7.86 -22.76 11.82
CA SER A 259 -7.65 -22.36 10.42
C SER A 259 -7.23 -20.89 10.34
N ILE A 260 -6.38 -20.53 9.37
CA ILE A 260 -5.91 -19.15 9.15
C ILE A 260 -6.05 -18.81 7.68
N ILE A 261 -6.62 -17.62 7.39
CA ILE A 261 -6.61 -17.02 6.05
C ILE A 261 -5.97 -15.65 6.15
N GLY A 262 -5.02 -15.37 5.23
CA GLY A 262 -4.39 -14.08 5.02
C GLY A 262 -5.06 -13.24 3.94
N PHE A 263 -4.38 -12.18 3.55
CA PHE A 263 -4.75 -11.29 2.47
C PHE A 263 -3.46 -10.73 1.86
N ASP A 264 -3.31 -10.69 0.55
CA ASP A 264 -2.28 -10.11 -0.31
C ASP A 264 -1.72 -11.10 -1.34
N ASP A 265 -1.52 -12.36 -0.96
CA ASP A 265 -0.85 -13.43 -1.73
C ASP A 265 0.60 -13.06 -2.09
N VAL A 266 1.36 -12.62 -1.07
CA VAL A 266 2.80 -12.37 -1.25
C VAL A 266 3.55 -13.70 -1.47
N PRO A 267 4.70 -13.71 -2.19
CA PRO A 267 5.43 -14.96 -2.51
C PRO A 267 5.80 -15.82 -1.29
N ALA A 268 5.97 -15.21 -0.12
CA ALA A 268 6.24 -15.93 1.12
C ALA A 268 5.04 -16.79 1.61
N ALA A 269 3.83 -16.54 1.12
CA ALA A 269 2.63 -17.30 1.51
C ALA A 269 2.73 -18.77 1.07
N GLU A 270 3.23 -19.02 -0.14
CA GLU A 270 3.44 -20.37 -0.67
C GLU A 270 4.50 -21.16 0.13
N HIS A 271 5.52 -20.45 0.65
CA HIS A 271 6.64 -21.07 1.36
C HIS A 271 6.48 -21.09 2.88
N ALA A 272 5.36 -20.62 3.39
CA ALA A 272 5.05 -20.74 4.82
C ALA A 272 4.84 -22.21 5.22
N ASP A 273 4.97 -22.51 6.50
CA ASP A 273 4.73 -23.85 7.04
C ASP A 273 3.64 -23.80 8.13
N PRO A 274 2.43 -24.35 7.85
CA PRO A 274 1.97 -24.82 6.53
C PRO A 274 1.82 -23.65 5.53
N PRO A 275 1.75 -23.92 4.21
CA PRO A 275 1.45 -22.89 3.20
C PRO A 275 0.19 -22.12 3.56
N LEU A 276 0.25 -20.80 3.41
CA LEU A 276 -0.82 -19.90 3.83
C LEU A 276 -1.90 -19.80 2.77
N THR A 277 -3.14 -20.12 3.14
CA THR A 277 -4.32 -19.74 2.35
C THR A 277 -4.52 -18.23 2.47
N THR A 278 -4.68 -17.54 1.34
CA THR A 278 -4.77 -16.09 1.32
C THR A 278 -5.65 -15.58 0.18
N VAL A 279 -6.14 -14.35 0.29
CA VAL A 279 -6.84 -13.64 -0.79
C VAL A 279 -5.80 -12.95 -1.66
N ARG A 280 -5.80 -13.26 -2.97
CA ARG A 280 -4.85 -12.68 -3.92
C ARG A 280 -5.24 -11.24 -4.26
N GLN A 281 -4.29 -10.31 -4.11
CA GLN A 281 -4.36 -8.99 -4.71
C GLN A 281 -3.44 -8.91 -5.93
N PRO A 282 -3.81 -8.22 -7.01
CA PRO A 282 -2.93 -7.98 -8.15
C PRO A 282 -1.95 -6.83 -7.84
N LEU A 283 -1.05 -7.02 -6.86
CA LEU A 283 -0.19 -5.97 -6.30
C LEU A 283 0.71 -5.30 -7.35
N ALA A 284 1.36 -6.09 -8.21
CA ALA A 284 2.20 -5.55 -9.28
C ALA A 284 1.37 -4.74 -10.29
N GLU A 285 0.17 -5.21 -10.62
CA GLU A 285 -0.73 -4.50 -11.53
C GLU A 285 -1.23 -3.19 -10.91
N LYS A 286 -1.48 -3.15 -9.60
CA LYS A 286 -1.79 -1.90 -8.90
C LYS A 286 -0.70 -0.85 -9.12
N GLY A 287 0.56 -1.25 -8.93
CA GLY A 287 1.71 -0.37 -9.14
C GLY A 287 1.81 0.10 -10.59
N ARG A 288 1.72 -0.83 -11.55
CA ARG A 288 1.79 -0.53 -12.99
C ARG A 288 0.69 0.44 -13.40
N HIS A 289 -0.56 0.18 -13.04
CA HIS A 289 -1.67 1.09 -13.38
C HIS A 289 -1.53 2.46 -12.71
N ALA A 290 -1.01 2.54 -11.50
CA ALA A 290 -0.73 3.82 -10.86
C ALA A 290 0.36 4.60 -11.62
N GLY A 291 1.39 3.93 -12.13
CA GLY A 291 2.41 4.52 -13.00
C GLY A 291 1.82 5.04 -14.30
N GLU A 292 1.03 4.23 -15.00
CA GLU A 292 0.34 4.62 -16.24
C GLU A 292 -0.57 5.84 -16.04
N LEU A 293 -1.30 5.89 -14.91
CA LEU A 293 -2.12 7.04 -14.54
C LEU A 293 -1.28 8.27 -14.26
N ALA A 294 -0.15 8.13 -13.54
CA ALA A 294 0.74 9.23 -13.24
C ALA A 294 1.33 9.84 -14.52
N LEU A 295 1.84 9.02 -15.44
CA LEU A 295 2.37 9.47 -16.74
C LEU A 295 1.28 10.13 -17.59
N ARG A 296 0.09 9.56 -17.65
CA ARG A 296 -1.05 10.16 -18.36
C ARG A 296 -1.41 11.55 -17.81
N LEU A 297 -1.37 11.75 -16.50
CA LEU A 297 -1.62 13.05 -15.89
C LEU A 297 -0.52 14.05 -16.20
N LEU A 298 0.75 13.63 -16.32
CA LEU A 298 1.87 14.46 -16.74
C LEU A 298 1.70 14.96 -18.18
N ASP A 299 1.13 14.14 -19.05
CA ASP A 299 0.82 14.49 -20.45
C ASP A 299 -0.45 15.36 -20.58
N GLY A 300 -0.98 15.88 -19.49
CA GLY A 300 -2.19 16.73 -19.48
C GLY A 300 -3.51 15.96 -19.52
N GLY A 301 -3.48 14.65 -19.33
CA GLY A 301 -4.68 13.82 -19.19
C GLY A 301 -5.50 14.19 -17.95
N ARG A 302 -6.75 13.75 -17.92
CA ARG A 302 -7.65 13.98 -16.78
C ARG A 302 -7.82 12.71 -15.95
N PRO A 303 -8.08 12.83 -14.63
CA PRO A 303 -8.58 11.73 -13.84
C PRO A 303 -9.83 11.11 -14.51
N GLY A 304 -9.87 9.80 -14.58
CA GLY A 304 -11.03 9.04 -15.06
C GLY A 304 -11.75 8.35 -13.92
N GLU A 305 -12.64 7.42 -14.26
CA GLU A 305 -13.22 6.51 -13.28
C GLU A 305 -12.12 5.69 -12.57
N PRO A 306 -12.33 5.28 -11.31
CA PRO A 306 -11.38 4.44 -10.60
C PRO A 306 -11.08 3.15 -11.36
N THR A 307 -9.79 2.80 -11.49
CA THR A 307 -9.39 1.49 -12.00
C THR A 307 -9.58 0.46 -10.90
N ARG A 308 -10.58 -0.41 -11.03
CA ARG A 308 -10.85 -1.50 -10.09
C ARG A 308 -10.27 -2.79 -10.63
N LEU A 309 -9.38 -3.39 -9.86
CA LEU A 309 -8.76 -4.67 -10.18
C LEU A 309 -9.48 -5.79 -9.42
N PRO A 310 -9.59 -7.00 -9.99
CA PRO A 310 -10.18 -8.14 -9.30
C PRO A 310 -9.31 -8.60 -8.13
N VAL A 311 -9.93 -9.25 -7.14
CA VAL A 311 -9.27 -9.99 -6.06
C VAL A 311 -9.54 -11.48 -6.21
#